data_4360fb5b2301eb99120e010524288b55
#
_entry.id   4360fb5b2301eb99120e010524288b55
#
_cell.length_a   1.000
_cell.length_b   1.000
_cell.length_c   1.000
_cell.angle_alpha   90.00
_cell.angle_beta   90.00
_cell.angle_gamma   90.00
#
_symmetry.space_group_name_H-M   'P 1'
#
loop_
_entity.id
_entity.type
_entity.pdbx_description
1 polymer ?
#
loop_
_entity_poly.entity_id
_entity_poly.type
_entity_poly.pdbx_seq_one_letter_code
_entity_poly.pdbx_strand_id
1 'polypeptide(L)'
;MIDLIRLGDTTDHGGSVITASQTMRYAGRRVAREGDLVECLLHPEVQPNIIIEGDRRITDRGIPVARQGHRAKCGCSLISSLV
;
A
#
# COMPACT_ATOMS: atom_id res chain seq x y z
N MET A 1 8.00 -8.06 -14.12
CA MET A 1 6.93 -7.04 -14.07
C MET A 1 6.99 -6.28 -12.74
N ILE A 2 6.83 -4.97 -12.78
CA ILE A 2 6.76 -4.14 -11.58
C ILE A 2 5.30 -4.05 -11.15
N ASP A 3 5.05 -4.34 -9.89
CA ASP A 3 3.71 -4.36 -9.31
C ASP A 3 3.65 -3.60 -7.98
N LEU A 4 4.40 -2.51 -7.89
CA LEU A 4 4.43 -1.68 -6.68
C LEU A 4 3.06 -1.07 -6.40
N ILE A 5 2.73 -0.96 -5.12
CA ILE A 5 1.54 -0.22 -4.68
C ILE A 5 1.93 1.24 -4.55
N ARG A 6 1.07 2.13 -5.05
CA ARG A 6 1.33 3.57 -5.05
C ARG A 6 0.15 4.31 -4.45
N LEU A 7 0.39 5.57 -4.09
CA LEU A 7 -0.65 6.43 -3.54
C LEU A 7 -1.89 6.43 -4.44
N GLY A 8 -3.05 6.20 -3.86
CA GLY A 8 -4.32 6.15 -4.58
C GLY A 8 -4.68 4.79 -5.14
N ASP A 9 -3.78 3.79 -5.06
CA ASP A 9 -4.11 2.44 -5.49
C ASP A 9 -5.22 1.87 -4.62
N THR A 10 -5.99 0.94 -5.17
CA THR A 10 -7.21 0.45 -4.55
C THR A 10 -6.97 -0.86 -3.79
N THR A 11 -8.00 -1.27 -3.06
CA THR A 11 -8.04 -2.58 -2.40
C THR A 11 -9.20 -3.39 -2.97
N ASP A 12 -9.19 -4.69 -2.70
CA ASP A 12 -10.26 -5.60 -3.11
C ASP A 12 -11.58 -5.32 -2.38
N HIS A 13 -11.57 -4.46 -1.36
CA HIS A 13 -12.79 -4.04 -0.64
C HIS A 13 -13.23 -2.63 -1.04
N GLY A 14 -12.72 -2.09 -2.15
CA GLY A 14 -13.11 -0.77 -2.64
C GLY A 14 -12.47 0.40 -1.92
N GLY A 15 -11.51 0.15 -1.04
CA GLY A 15 -10.76 1.23 -0.37
C GLY A 15 -9.61 1.75 -1.20
N SER A 16 -8.75 2.57 -0.59
CA SER A 16 -7.60 3.12 -1.28
C SER A 16 -6.45 3.42 -0.32
N VAL A 17 -5.24 3.48 -0.89
CA VAL A 17 -4.03 3.88 -0.18
C VAL A 17 -4.02 5.40 -0.06
N ILE A 18 -3.94 5.92 1.16
CA ILE A 18 -4.07 7.36 1.42
C ILE A 18 -2.78 8.03 1.86
N THR A 19 -1.73 7.29 2.22
CA THR A 19 -0.40 7.84 2.43
C THR A 19 0.64 6.99 1.71
N ALA A 20 1.80 7.58 1.41
CA ALA A 20 2.88 6.90 0.73
C ALA A 20 4.21 7.61 0.99
N SER A 21 5.31 7.00 0.52
CA SER A 21 6.64 7.55 0.69
C SER A 21 6.77 8.94 0.08
N GLN A 22 7.48 9.83 0.77
CA GLN A 22 7.84 11.13 0.22
C GLN A 22 9.19 11.11 -0.49
N THR A 23 9.90 9.98 -0.43
CA THR A 23 11.26 9.86 -0.95
C THR A 23 11.38 8.86 -2.10
N MET A 24 10.31 8.14 -2.44
CA MET A 24 10.34 7.16 -3.52
C MET A 24 9.10 7.29 -4.40
N ARG A 25 9.33 7.43 -5.71
CA ARG A 25 8.27 7.49 -6.72
C ARG A 25 8.54 6.45 -7.80
N TYR A 26 7.47 5.97 -8.40
CA TYR A 26 7.56 5.12 -9.58
C TYR A 26 6.50 5.58 -10.57
N ALA A 27 6.92 5.85 -11.80
CA ALA A 27 6.04 6.33 -12.87
C ALA A 27 5.22 7.55 -12.43
N GLY A 28 5.86 8.49 -11.72
CA GLY A 28 5.27 9.76 -11.33
C GLY A 28 4.42 9.75 -10.07
N ARG A 29 4.25 8.58 -9.41
CA ARG A 29 3.41 8.48 -8.22
C ARG A 29 4.20 7.90 -7.05
N ARG A 30 3.93 8.39 -5.85
CA ARG A 30 4.64 7.97 -4.64
C ARG A 30 4.32 6.50 -4.31
N VAL A 31 5.36 5.75 -3.93
CA VAL A 31 5.26 4.33 -3.61
C VAL A 31 4.81 4.15 -2.16
N ALA A 32 3.86 3.25 -1.93
CA ALA A 32 3.39 2.92 -0.59
C ALA A 32 4.32 1.91 0.07
N ARG A 33 4.43 1.99 1.40
CA ARG A 33 5.33 1.16 2.19
C ARG A 33 4.56 0.53 3.35
N GLU A 34 5.18 -0.47 3.97
CA GLU A 34 4.70 -1.01 5.24
C GLU A 34 4.46 0.13 6.23
N GLY A 35 3.29 0.15 6.87
CA GLY A 35 2.92 1.21 7.80
C GLY A 35 2.14 2.37 7.19
N ASP A 36 2.06 2.47 5.87
CA ASP A 36 1.26 3.52 5.24
C ASP A 36 -0.24 3.26 5.43
N LEU A 37 -1.02 4.34 5.44
CA LEU A 37 -2.44 4.27 5.76
C LEU A 37 -3.28 3.87 4.56
N VAL A 38 -4.30 3.07 4.84
CA VAL A 38 -5.28 2.59 3.87
C VAL A 38 -6.67 2.92 4.39
N GLU A 39 -7.54 3.41 3.52
CA GLU A 39 -8.96 3.55 3.83
C GLU A 39 -9.70 2.29 3.43
N CYS A 40 -10.50 1.74 4.34
CA CYS A 40 -11.33 0.58 4.05
C CYS A 40 -12.73 0.81 4.61
N LEU A 41 -13.71 0.96 3.72
CA LEU A 41 -15.08 1.29 4.12
C LEU A 41 -15.81 0.11 4.75
N LEU A 42 -15.36 -1.13 4.49
CA LEU A 42 -15.96 -2.32 5.07
C LEU A 42 -15.51 -2.56 6.52
N HIS A 43 -14.41 -1.96 6.92
CA HIS A 43 -13.85 -2.18 8.26
C HIS A 43 -13.45 -0.86 8.91
N PRO A 44 -14.43 0.06 9.12
CA PRO A 44 -14.11 1.38 9.69
C PRO A 44 -13.62 1.30 11.13
N GLU A 45 -13.87 0.18 11.82
CA GLU A 45 -13.41 -0.03 13.20
C GLU A 45 -11.91 -0.29 13.28
N VAL A 46 -11.25 -0.64 12.17
CA VAL A 46 -9.80 -0.87 12.17
C VAL A 46 -9.08 0.46 11.99
N GLN A 47 -8.57 1.00 13.11
CA GLN A 47 -7.90 2.30 13.12
C GLN A 47 -6.65 2.23 14.00
N PRO A 48 -5.49 2.65 13.49
CA PRO A 48 -5.24 2.98 12.09
C PRO A 48 -5.22 1.73 11.23
N ASN A 49 -5.73 1.84 10.00
CA ASN A 49 -5.67 0.73 9.05
C ASN A 49 -4.40 0.93 8.20
N ILE A 50 -3.41 0.10 8.45
CA ILE A 50 -2.08 0.25 7.86
C ILE A 50 -1.74 -0.96 7.00
N ILE A 51 -0.82 -0.77 6.06
CA ILE A 51 -0.24 -1.86 5.29
C ILE A 51 0.66 -2.66 6.23
N ILE A 52 0.42 -3.97 6.35
CA ILE A 52 1.15 -4.84 7.28
C ILE A 52 2.18 -5.72 6.60
N GLU A 53 2.25 -5.71 5.29
CA GLU A 53 3.20 -6.52 4.52
C GLU A 53 4.00 -5.65 3.57
N GLY A 54 5.24 -6.06 3.30
CA GLY A 54 6.10 -5.39 2.35
C GLY A 54 7.17 -6.32 1.83
N ASP A 55 7.78 -5.97 0.71
CA ASP A 55 8.86 -6.74 0.12
C ASP A 55 10.19 -6.23 0.66
N ARG A 56 10.83 -7.04 1.51
CA ARG A 56 12.08 -6.66 2.16
C ARG A 56 13.26 -6.54 1.20
N ARG A 57 13.10 -6.99 -0.05
CA ARG A 57 14.12 -6.85 -1.08
C ARG A 57 14.10 -5.47 -1.72
N ILE A 58 13.01 -4.73 -1.56
CA ILE A 58 12.86 -3.37 -2.08
C ILE A 58 12.46 -2.47 -0.92
N THR A 59 13.40 -1.67 -0.45
CA THR A 59 13.14 -0.79 0.68
C THR A 59 13.36 0.67 0.31
N ASP A 60 12.64 1.54 0.99
CA ASP A 60 12.82 2.98 0.92
C ASP A 60 13.13 3.45 2.34
N ARG A 61 14.36 3.92 2.57
CA ARG A 61 14.87 4.30 3.89
C ARG A 61 14.70 3.17 4.91
N GLY A 62 14.94 1.93 4.46
CA GLY A 62 14.84 0.75 5.31
C GLY A 62 13.43 0.23 5.50
N ILE A 63 12.41 0.86 4.91
CA ILE A 63 11.01 0.45 5.04
C ILE A 63 10.62 -0.33 3.80
N PRO A 64 10.15 -1.60 3.96
CA PRO A 64 9.76 -2.42 2.80
C PRO A 64 8.59 -1.80 2.03
N VAL A 65 8.68 -1.82 0.71
CA VAL A 65 7.60 -1.30 -0.14
C VAL A 65 6.50 -2.33 -0.30
N ALA A 66 5.27 -1.86 -0.49
CA ALA A 66 4.13 -2.74 -0.71
C ALA A 66 4.03 -3.11 -2.18
N ARG A 67 3.55 -4.32 -2.45
CA ARG A 67 3.38 -4.86 -3.79
C ARG A 67 2.00 -5.48 -3.94
N GLN A 68 1.64 -5.85 -5.17
CA GLN A 68 0.37 -6.49 -5.50
C GLN A 68 0.09 -7.66 -4.56
N GLY A 69 -1.09 -7.67 -3.96
CA GLY A 69 -1.53 -8.76 -3.09
C GLY A 69 -1.10 -8.64 -1.64
N HIS A 70 -0.26 -7.69 -1.29
CA HIS A 70 0.06 -7.43 0.11
C HIS A 70 -1.18 -6.91 0.85
N ARG A 71 -1.23 -7.10 2.15
CA ARG A 71 -2.44 -6.86 2.93
C ARG A 71 -2.34 -5.67 3.86
N ALA A 72 -3.49 -5.08 4.12
CA ALA A 72 -3.66 -4.11 5.18
C ALA A 72 -4.14 -4.81 6.45
N LYS A 73 -4.11 -4.08 7.57
CA LYS A 73 -4.46 -4.62 8.89
C LYS A 73 -5.87 -5.19 8.94
N CYS A 74 -6.80 -4.63 8.18
CA CYS A 74 -8.18 -5.12 8.12
C CYS A 74 -8.33 -6.42 7.31
N GLY A 75 -7.27 -6.86 6.63
CA GLY A 75 -7.27 -8.09 5.83
C GLY A 75 -7.53 -7.88 4.35
N CYS A 76 -7.80 -6.65 3.90
CA CYS A 76 -8.00 -6.39 2.48
C CYS A 76 -6.67 -6.49 1.72
N SER A 77 -6.74 -6.90 0.45
CA SER A 77 -5.57 -7.01 -0.42
C SER A 77 -5.41 -5.76 -1.25
N LEU A 78 -4.17 -5.30 -1.38
CA LEU A 78 -3.83 -4.13 -2.17
C LEU A 78 -3.73 -4.51 -3.65
N ILE A 79 -4.23 -3.64 -4.52
CA ILE A 79 -4.24 -3.87 -5.96
C ILE A 79 -3.41 -2.77 -6.62
N SER A 80 -2.34 -3.20 -7.31
CA SER A 80 -1.47 -2.26 -8.02
C SER A 80 -2.12 -1.77 -9.31
N SER A 81 -2.09 -0.46 -9.54
CA SER A 81 -2.55 0.11 -10.80
C SER A 81 -1.54 -0.09 -11.94
N LEU A 82 -0.39 -0.70 -11.64
CA LEU A 82 0.64 -1.03 -12.64
C LEU A 82 0.41 -2.38 -13.32
N VAL A 83 -0.51 -3.17 -12.81
CA VAL A 83 -0.81 -4.51 -13.38
C VAL A 83 -2.22 -4.57 -13.94
#